data_9d9578a6febea0bda72c2f73bc9c3f94
#
_entry.id   9d9578a6febea0bda72c2f73bc9c3f94
#
_cell.length_a   1.000
_cell.length_b   1.000
_cell.length_c   1.000
_cell.angle_alpha   90.00
_cell.angle_beta   90.00
_cell.angle_gamma   90.00
#
_symmetry.space_group_name_H-M   'P 1'
#
loop_
_entity.id
_entity.type
_entity.pdbx_description
1 polymer ?
#
loop_
_entity_poly.entity_id
_entity_poly.type
_entity_poly.pdbx_seq_one_letter_code
_entity_poly.pdbx_strand_id
1 'polypeptide(L)' 'MTENEAVIHRIRAEFREMPGLRLTPAQATRLWGLERDACRAVIDSLVAADFLKWTPTGAIRRADGP' A
#
# COMPACT_ATOMS: atom_id res chain seq x y z
N MET A 1 -7.56 -11.59 14.71
CA MET A 1 -7.05 -10.75 13.58
C MET A 1 -7.03 -11.59 12.31
N THR A 2 -7.53 -11.05 11.24
CA THR A 2 -7.52 -11.74 9.96
C THR A 2 -6.15 -11.59 9.28
N GLU A 3 -5.86 -12.46 8.32
CA GLU A 3 -4.65 -12.39 7.54
C GLU A 3 -4.51 -11.04 6.84
N ASN A 4 -5.62 -10.50 6.32
CA ASN A 4 -5.61 -9.19 5.66
C ASN A 4 -5.25 -8.06 6.60
N GLU A 5 -5.74 -8.11 7.84
CA GLU A 5 -5.40 -7.10 8.85
C GLU A 5 -3.91 -7.10 9.17
N ALA A 6 -3.32 -8.29 9.31
CA ALA A 6 -1.89 -8.40 9.57
C ALA A 6 -1.07 -7.83 8.42
N VAL A 7 -1.47 -8.10 7.18
CA VAL A 7 -0.81 -7.55 6.00
C VAL A 7 -0.93 -6.02 5.96
N ILE A 8 -2.12 -5.50 6.23
CA ILE A 8 -2.35 -4.04 6.23
C ILE A 8 -1.48 -3.36 7.29
N HIS A 9 -1.37 -3.94 8.49
CA HIS A 9 -0.50 -3.39 9.52
C HIS A 9 0.96 -3.35 9.09
N ARG A 10 1.44 -4.41 8.44
CA ARG A 10 2.81 -4.47 7.95
C ARG A 10 3.06 -3.42 6.88
N ILE A 11 2.11 -3.26 5.96
CA ILE A 11 2.23 -2.27 4.90
C ILE A 11 2.27 -0.86 5.46
N ARG A 12 1.41 -0.57 6.42
CA ARG A 12 1.41 0.74 7.10
C ARG A 12 2.76 1.02 7.75
N ALA A 13 3.33 0.03 8.41
CA ALA A 13 4.64 0.17 9.04
C ALA A 13 5.72 0.49 8.02
N GLU A 14 5.71 -0.17 6.87
CA GLU A 14 6.69 0.07 5.81
C GLU A 14 6.64 1.51 5.31
N PHE A 15 5.44 2.04 5.07
CA PHE A 15 5.29 3.42 4.61
C PHE A 15 5.62 4.43 5.70
N ARG A 16 5.42 4.09 6.98
CA ARG A 16 5.82 4.96 8.08
C ARG A 16 7.33 5.05 8.22
N GLU A 17 8.02 3.91 8.04
CA GLU A 17 9.48 3.85 8.14
C GLU A 17 10.14 4.51 6.93
N MET A 18 9.50 4.48 5.79
CA MET A 18 10.01 5.07 4.55
C MET A 18 8.99 6.04 3.97
N PRO A 19 8.92 7.27 4.49
CA PRO A 19 7.90 8.22 4.06
C PRO A 19 7.93 8.57 2.58
N GLY A 20 9.08 8.42 1.93
CA GLY A 20 9.22 8.67 0.50
C GLY A 20 8.96 7.45 -0.38
N LEU A 21 8.54 6.34 0.21
CA LEU A 21 8.32 5.10 -0.54
C LEU A 21 7.21 5.27 -1.57
N ARG A 22 7.47 4.80 -2.77
CA ARG A 22 6.51 4.78 -3.87
C ARG A 22 6.56 3.42 -4.53
N LEU A 23 5.40 2.82 -4.76
CA LEU A 23 5.30 1.49 -5.34
C LEU A 23 4.24 1.48 -6.42
N THR A 24 4.55 0.86 -7.55
CA THR A 24 3.52 0.49 -8.51
C THR A 24 2.78 -0.74 -7.98
N PRO A 25 1.55 -1.02 -8.44
CA PRO A 25 0.87 -2.25 -8.05
C PRO A 25 1.69 -3.53 -8.32
N ALA A 26 2.42 -3.56 -9.44
CA ALA A 26 3.27 -4.70 -9.76
C ALA A 26 4.40 -4.89 -8.74
N GLN A 27 5.02 -3.79 -8.32
CA GLN A 27 6.04 -3.83 -7.27
C GLN A 27 5.43 -4.24 -5.93
N ALA A 28 4.25 -3.73 -5.62
CA ALA A 28 3.56 -4.05 -4.37
C ALA A 28 3.22 -5.53 -4.27
N THR A 29 2.74 -6.16 -5.35
CA THR A 29 2.45 -7.59 -5.34
C THR A 29 3.68 -8.42 -5.02
N ARG A 30 4.83 -8.04 -5.56
CA ARG A 30 6.08 -8.75 -5.30
C ARG A 30 6.55 -8.53 -3.87
N LEU A 31 6.53 -7.30 -3.41
CA LEU A 31 7.03 -6.95 -2.09
C LEU A 31 6.17 -7.56 -0.98
N TRP A 32 4.86 -7.53 -1.16
CA TRP A 32 3.94 -7.99 -0.14
C TRP A 32 3.57 -9.47 -0.25
N GLY A 33 3.95 -10.11 -1.36
CA GLY A 33 3.64 -11.51 -1.59
C GLY A 33 2.15 -11.79 -1.74
N LEU A 34 1.41 -10.83 -2.26
CA LEU A 34 -0.03 -10.95 -2.45
C LEU A 34 -0.38 -11.25 -3.89
N GLU A 35 -1.50 -11.93 -4.08
CA GLU A 35 -2.11 -12.08 -5.36
C GLU A 35 -2.59 -10.71 -5.86
N ARG A 36 -2.67 -10.54 -7.17
CA ARG A 36 -3.02 -9.27 -7.80
C ARG A 36 -4.31 -8.66 -7.28
N ASP A 37 -5.38 -9.46 -7.21
CA ASP A 37 -6.68 -8.96 -6.73
C ASP A 37 -6.64 -8.61 -5.25
N ALA A 38 -5.97 -9.42 -4.45
CA ALA A 38 -5.81 -9.14 -3.02
C ALA A 38 -4.99 -7.87 -2.81
N CYS A 39 -3.92 -7.69 -3.57
CA CYS A 39 -3.10 -6.49 -3.51
C CYS A 39 -3.92 -5.25 -3.84
N ARG A 40 -4.73 -5.30 -4.89
CA ARG A 40 -5.58 -4.19 -5.29
C ARG A 40 -6.60 -3.85 -4.20
N ALA A 41 -7.20 -4.87 -3.58
CA ALA A 41 -8.17 -4.65 -2.50
C ALA A 41 -7.51 -3.96 -1.30
N VAL A 42 -6.29 -4.35 -0.95
CA VAL A 42 -5.54 -3.72 0.14
C VAL A 42 -5.24 -2.26 -0.20
N ILE A 43 -4.76 -2.00 -1.42
CA ILE A 43 -4.47 -0.64 -1.87
C ILE A 43 -5.74 0.22 -1.80
N ASP A 44 -6.85 -0.28 -2.32
CA ASP A 44 -8.11 0.47 -2.33
C ASP A 44 -8.57 0.79 -0.91
N SER A 45 -8.43 -0.15 0.02
CA SER A 45 -8.76 0.08 1.43
C SER A 45 -7.92 1.20 2.04
N LEU A 46 -6.62 1.19 1.76
CA LEU A 46 -5.71 2.20 2.32
C LEU A 46 -5.91 3.56 1.67
N VAL A 47 -6.26 3.59 0.40
CA VAL A 47 -6.61 4.84 -0.28
C VAL A 47 -7.92 5.40 0.28
N ALA A 48 -8.92 4.54 0.50
CA ALA A 48 -10.20 4.96 1.08
C ALA A 48 -10.03 5.50 2.51
N ALA A 49 -9.04 5.00 3.24
CA ALA A 49 -8.73 5.47 4.60
C ALA A 49 -7.82 6.71 4.61
N ASP A 50 -7.52 7.28 3.46
CA ASP A 50 -6.63 8.43 3.30
C ASP A 50 -5.21 8.17 3.81
N PHE A 51 -4.81 6.91 3.91
CA PHE A 51 -3.43 6.56 4.28
C PHE A 51 -2.51 6.59 3.06
N LEU A 52 -3.00 6.14 1.91
CA LEU A 52 -2.26 6.15 0.65
C LEU A 52 -3.00 6.99 -0.39
N LYS A 53 -2.28 7.40 -1.42
CA LYS A 53 -2.89 8.01 -2.59
C LYS A 53 -2.13 7.60 -3.86
N TRP A 54 -2.81 7.69 -4.98
CA TRP A 54 -2.22 7.42 -6.28
C TRP A 54 -1.40 8.62 -6.75
N THR A 55 -0.28 8.34 -7.40
CA THR A 55 0.50 9.36 -8.08
C THR A 55 0.03 9.45 -9.54
N PRO A 56 0.35 10.56 -10.24
CA PRO A 56 0.03 10.67 -11.67
C PRO A 56 0.66 9.58 -12.54
N THR A 57 1.74 8.96 -12.06
CA THR A 57 2.44 7.91 -12.81
C THR A 57 1.93 6.50 -12.51
N GLY A 58 0.85 6.37 -11.71
CA GLY A 58 0.26 5.06 -11.41
C GLY A 58 0.91 4.31 -10.27
N ALA A 59 1.63 5.02 -9.40
CA ALA A 59 2.19 4.45 -8.18
C ALA A 59 1.35 4.84 -6.98
N ILE A 60 1.63 4.23 -5.84
CA ILE A 60 1.01 4.60 -4.57
C ILE A 60 2.08 5.17 -3.64
N ARG A 61 1.66 6.13 -2.81
CA ARG A 61 2.52 6.74 -1.79
C ARG A 61 1.68 7.14 -0.58
N ARG A 62 2.33 7.56 0.49
CA ARG A 62 1.59 8.08 1.65
C ARG A 62 0.83 9.34 1.25
N ALA A 63 -0.42 9.45 1.71
CA ALA A 63 -1.28 10.58 1.38
C ALA A 63 -0.78 11.88 2.01
N ASP A 64 -0.22 11.80 3.22
CA ASP A 64 0.29 12.94 3.98
C ASP A 64 1.81 13.07 3.90
N GLY A 65 2.47 12.27 3.09
CA GLY A 65 3.92 12.29 2.96
C GLY A 65 4.40 13.41 2.05
N PRO A 66 5.69 13.76 2.18
CA PRO A 66 6.32 14.69 1.25
C PRO A 66 6.37 14.13 -0.17
#